data_c4b20c7ef5067b28319858ae533d1ae7
#
_entry.id   c4b20c7ef5067b28319858ae533d1ae7
#
_cell.length_a   1.000
_cell.length_b   1.000
_cell.length_c   1.000
_cell.angle_alpha   90.00
_cell.angle_beta   90.00
_cell.angle_gamma   90.00
#
_symmetry.space_group_name_H-M   'P 1'
#
loop_
_entity.id
_entity.type
_entity.pdbx_description
1 polymer ?
#
loop_
_entity_poly.entity_id
_entity_poly.type
_entity_poly.pdbx_seq_one_letter_code
_entity_poly.pdbx_strand_id
1 'polypeptide(L)'
;MNPTNRLSSSGIRPQLWIRLAFLMTRFAALAEVLAAGADSDPAHVAVNSTKPVPWPGGVVPYDISNLTEDQQKTTLRAMQRWMETGARVWFVPRSNQVEYVHFTGKTDAGNNTSGDGFLKGTRVDVNITAFWWRQGEWMPAHELGHVLGFHHEHQRWDRDQFVTIHYEHIKPGREHDYDWVPKTNWIVSSTAYDYRSIMHYRTCWASNCEPECKDGDGTSPCAVIDPIGTTFDRIIGQWNDNGISATDAKKLRLVYGTTAPPGAK
;
A
#
# COMPACT_ATOMS: atom_id res chain seq x y z
N MET A 1 10.36 -65.29 58.77
CA MET A 1 10.08 -63.87 58.99
C MET A 1 10.11 -63.25 57.56
N ASN A 2 9.02 -63.11 56.94
CA ASN A 2 8.91 -62.67 55.56
C ASN A 2 7.68 -61.78 55.43
N PRO A 3 7.74 -60.60 54.95
CA PRO A 3 6.52 -59.91 54.48
C PRO A 3 6.40 -59.97 52.97
N THR A 4 5.28 -60.34 52.56
CA THR A 4 4.75 -60.49 51.21
C THR A 4 4.60 -59.13 50.48
N ASN A 5 5.14 -59.11 49.29
CA ASN A 5 4.96 -58.00 48.35
C ASN A 5 3.64 -58.19 47.60
N ARG A 6 2.72 -57.20 47.70
CA ARG A 6 1.52 -57.07 46.85
C ARG A 6 1.83 -56.04 45.73
N LEU A 7 1.80 -56.48 44.50
CA LEU A 7 1.77 -55.62 43.32
C LEU A 7 0.38 -54.95 43.22
N SER A 8 0.35 -53.64 43.29
CA SER A 8 -0.86 -52.85 42.99
C SER A 8 -0.92 -52.51 41.49
N SER A 9 -1.96 -52.99 40.83
CA SER A 9 -2.32 -52.61 39.46
C SER A 9 -2.75 -51.14 39.43
N SER A 10 -1.95 -50.27 38.80
CA SER A 10 -2.35 -48.89 38.54
C SER A 10 -3.32 -48.82 37.34
N GLY A 11 -4.58 -48.61 37.66
CA GLY A 11 -5.61 -48.32 36.67
C GLY A 11 -5.36 -47.02 35.96
N ILE A 12 -5.31 -47.05 34.67
CA ILE A 12 -5.21 -45.87 33.79
C ILE A 12 -6.54 -45.10 33.89
N ARG A 13 -6.47 -43.88 34.37
CA ARG A 13 -7.63 -42.99 34.59
C ARG A 13 -8.25 -42.55 33.24
N PRO A 14 -9.56 -42.60 33.02
CA PRO A 14 -10.20 -42.24 31.78
C PRO A 14 -10.27 -40.71 31.49
N GLN A 15 -9.61 -39.89 32.29
CA GLN A 15 -9.66 -38.42 32.14
C GLN A 15 -8.74 -37.83 31.07
N LEU A 16 -7.83 -38.63 30.48
CA LEU A 16 -6.90 -38.13 29.49
C LEU A 16 -7.51 -37.96 28.10
N TRP A 17 -8.53 -38.77 27.79
CA TRP A 17 -9.18 -38.72 26.48
C TRP A 17 -10.17 -37.54 26.31
N ILE A 18 -10.75 -37.03 27.38
CA ILE A 18 -11.67 -35.88 27.33
C ILE A 18 -10.93 -34.58 27.07
N ARG A 19 -9.65 -34.45 27.50
CA ARG A 19 -8.85 -33.25 27.24
C ARG A 19 -8.31 -33.18 25.81
N LEU A 20 -8.08 -34.30 25.13
CA LEU A 20 -7.66 -34.32 23.72
C LEU A 20 -8.82 -33.99 22.76
N ALA A 21 -10.05 -34.42 23.07
CA ALA A 21 -11.22 -34.10 22.27
C ALA A 21 -11.57 -32.60 22.31
N PHE A 22 -11.40 -31.95 23.47
CA PHE A 22 -11.59 -30.49 23.59
C PHE A 22 -10.51 -29.66 22.91
N LEU A 23 -9.29 -30.20 22.74
CA LEU A 23 -8.21 -29.50 22.03
C LEU A 23 -8.43 -29.56 20.50
N MET A 24 -8.91 -30.69 19.99
CA MET A 24 -9.19 -30.85 18.55
C MET A 24 -10.38 -30.01 18.08
N THR A 25 -11.42 -29.86 18.91
CA THR A 25 -12.58 -29.01 18.57
C THR A 25 -12.23 -27.51 18.59
N ARG A 26 -11.27 -27.07 19.39
CA ARG A 26 -10.80 -25.68 19.37
C ARG A 26 -9.90 -25.36 18.16
N PHE A 27 -9.15 -26.33 17.65
CA PHE A 27 -8.37 -26.14 16.41
C PHE A 27 -9.25 -26.13 15.15
N ALA A 28 -10.34 -26.91 15.12
CA ALA A 28 -11.32 -26.85 14.01
C ALA A 28 -12.06 -25.51 13.99
N ALA A 29 -12.49 -24.99 15.15
CA ALA A 29 -13.14 -23.68 15.25
C ALA A 29 -12.19 -22.50 14.90
N LEU A 30 -10.87 -22.63 15.17
CA LEU A 30 -9.89 -21.62 14.77
C LEU A 30 -9.60 -21.66 13.26
N ALA A 31 -9.69 -22.83 12.63
CA ALA A 31 -9.53 -22.97 11.18
C ALA A 31 -10.73 -22.41 10.41
N GLU A 32 -11.96 -22.52 10.96
CA GLU A 32 -13.17 -21.93 10.38
C GLU A 32 -13.20 -20.41 10.53
N VAL A 33 -12.66 -19.84 11.62
CA VAL A 33 -12.54 -18.37 11.80
C VAL A 33 -11.47 -17.77 10.87
N LEU A 34 -10.44 -18.54 10.47
CA LEU A 34 -9.43 -18.09 9.50
C LEU A 34 -9.90 -18.26 8.05
N ALA A 35 -10.96 -19.04 7.78
CA ALA A 35 -11.54 -19.19 6.45
C ALA A 35 -12.72 -18.24 6.18
N ALA A 36 -13.24 -17.54 7.19
CA ALA A 36 -14.36 -16.61 7.08
C ALA A 36 -13.96 -15.15 6.77
N GLY A 37 -12.74 -14.93 6.32
CA GLY A 37 -12.22 -13.59 6.04
C GLY A 37 -11.75 -13.40 4.62
N ALA A 38 -12.62 -13.53 3.61
CA ALA A 38 -12.36 -13.01 2.26
C ALA A 38 -13.61 -13.14 1.35
N ASP A 39 -14.77 -12.69 1.81
CA ASP A 39 -15.78 -12.20 0.87
C ASP A 39 -15.67 -10.67 0.85
N SER A 40 -14.63 -10.15 0.20
CA SER A 40 -14.65 -8.78 -0.29
C SER A 40 -15.81 -8.72 -1.29
N ASP A 41 -16.76 -7.84 -1.03
CA ASP A 41 -17.94 -7.66 -1.89
C ASP A 41 -17.47 -7.50 -3.35
N PRO A 42 -17.81 -8.42 -4.26
CA PRO A 42 -17.38 -8.36 -5.65
C PRO A 42 -17.86 -7.08 -6.38
N ALA A 43 -18.80 -6.34 -5.79
CA ALA A 43 -19.28 -5.07 -6.32
C ALA A 43 -18.23 -3.94 -6.28
N HIS A 44 -17.20 -4.06 -5.45
CA HIS A 44 -16.16 -3.04 -5.24
C HIS A 44 -14.78 -3.43 -5.79
N VAL A 45 -14.72 -4.26 -6.80
CA VAL A 45 -13.47 -4.60 -7.52
C VAL A 45 -13.16 -3.54 -8.57
N ALA A 46 -11.96 -3.01 -8.59
CA ALA A 46 -11.49 -2.12 -9.65
C ALA A 46 -11.44 -2.85 -11.00
N VAL A 47 -12.47 -2.65 -11.82
CA VAL A 47 -12.73 -3.41 -13.06
C VAL A 47 -11.66 -3.19 -14.14
N ASN A 48 -10.95 -2.06 -14.12
CA ASN A 48 -10.03 -1.63 -15.18
C ASN A 48 -8.55 -1.67 -14.75
N SER A 49 -8.23 -2.18 -13.56
CA SER A 49 -6.83 -2.28 -13.17
C SER A 49 -6.13 -3.39 -13.95
N THR A 50 -5.02 -3.06 -14.58
CA THR A 50 -4.11 -4.03 -15.18
C THR A 50 -2.85 -4.13 -14.34
N LYS A 51 -2.14 -5.25 -14.45
CA LYS A 51 -0.85 -5.37 -13.77
C LYS A 51 0.15 -4.39 -14.39
N PRO A 52 0.70 -3.44 -13.62
CA PRO A 52 1.67 -2.49 -14.13
C PRO A 52 2.93 -3.17 -14.66
N VAL A 53 3.51 -2.60 -15.68
CA VAL A 53 4.77 -3.07 -16.29
C VAL A 53 5.92 -2.23 -15.72
N PRO A 54 7.00 -2.85 -15.21
CA PRO A 54 8.17 -2.12 -14.76
C PRO A 54 8.87 -1.36 -15.90
N TRP A 55 9.43 -0.21 -15.61
CA TRP A 55 10.29 0.51 -16.56
C TRP A 55 11.48 -0.33 -16.99
N PRO A 56 11.73 -0.45 -18.30
CA PRO A 56 12.84 -1.27 -18.82
C PRO A 56 14.18 -0.84 -18.23
N GLY A 57 14.88 -1.80 -17.61
CA GLY A 57 16.14 -1.54 -16.94
C GLY A 57 16.08 -0.60 -15.74
N GLY A 58 14.87 -0.21 -15.29
CA GLY A 58 14.67 0.76 -14.22
C GLY A 58 14.96 2.21 -14.62
N VAL A 59 15.12 2.49 -15.90
CA VAL A 59 15.38 3.85 -16.42
C VAL A 59 14.07 4.53 -16.73
N VAL A 60 13.82 5.68 -16.09
CA VAL A 60 12.60 6.48 -16.20
C VAL A 60 12.95 7.84 -16.80
N PRO A 61 12.82 8.03 -18.11
CA PRO A 61 12.99 9.35 -18.72
C PRO A 61 11.90 10.30 -18.23
N TYR A 62 12.23 11.55 -17.94
CA TYR A 62 11.27 12.54 -17.46
C TYR A 62 11.36 13.89 -18.18
N ASP A 63 10.22 14.59 -18.26
CA ASP A 63 10.11 15.96 -18.74
C ASP A 63 9.34 16.79 -17.68
N ILE A 64 10.00 17.81 -17.16
CA ILE A 64 9.48 18.76 -16.16
C ILE A 64 9.53 20.20 -16.68
N SER A 65 9.68 20.39 -17.98
CA SER A 65 9.85 21.71 -18.61
C SER A 65 8.64 22.64 -18.42
N ASN A 66 7.45 22.06 -18.20
CA ASN A 66 6.21 22.82 -17.95
C ASN A 66 6.06 23.30 -16.50
N LEU A 67 6.97 22.89 -15.61
CA LEU A 67 6.95 23.26 -14.20
C LEU A 67 7.70 24.56 -13.93
N THR A 68 7.27 25.30 -12.93
CA THR A 68 8.05 26.41 -12.37
C THR A 68 9.36 25.91 -11.75
N GLU A 69 10.34 26.78 -11.56
CA GLU A 69 11.63 26.39 -10.98
C GLU A 69 11.49 25.70 -9.61
N ASP A 70 10.59 26.19 -8.75
CA ASP A 70 10.37 25.60 -7.42
C ASP A 70 9.69 24.21 -7.52
N GLN A 71 8.74 24.05 -8.45
CA GLN A 71 8.12 22.75 -8.73
C GLN A 71 9.13 21.76 -9.31
N GLN A 72 10.03 22.20 -10.20
CA GLN A 72 11.11 21.37 -10.72
C GLN A 72 12.03 20.89 -9.59
N LYS A 73 12.48 21.78 -8.71
CA LYS A 73 13.30 21.43 -7.53
C LYS A 73 12.58 20.40 -6.64
N THR A 74 11.30 20.61 -6.39
CA THR A 74 10.47 19.70 -5.57
C THR A 74 10.35 18.32 -6.22
N THR A 75 10.09 18.28 -7.54
CA THR A 75 10.01 17.02 -8.29
C THR A 75 11.34 16.26 -8.28
N LEU A 76 12.46 16.96 -8.49
CA LEU A 76 13.79 16.34 -8.46
C LEU A 76 14.13 15.75 -7.09
N ARG A 77 13.73 16.40 -5.99
CA ARG A 77 13.87 15.83 -4.64
C ARG A 77 13.01 14.59 -4.45
N ALA A 78 11.77 14.60 -4.94
CA ALA A 78 10.90 13.42 -4.89
C ALA A 78 11.50 12.23 -5.67
N MET A 79 12.05 12.48 -6.86
CA MET A 79 12.77 11.46 -7.64
C MET A 79 14.00 10.93 -6.89
N GLN A 80 14.76 11.83 -6.28
CA GLN A 80 15.94 11.45 -5.49
C GLN A 80 15.57 10.52 -4.34
N ARG A 81 14.48 10.77 -3.62
CA ARG A 81 14.00 9.88 -2.54
C ARG A 81 13.75 8.46 -3.01
N TRP A 82 13.13 8.28 -4.17
CA TRP A 82 12.93 6.94 -4.74
C TRP A 82 14.27 6.28 -5.15
N MET A 83 15.21 7.03 -5.71
CA MET A 83 16.53 6.50 -6.04
C MET A 83 17.35 6.12 -4.79
N GLU A 84 17.18 6.83 -3.67
CA GLU A 84 17.87 6.56 -2.39
C GLU A 84 17.35 5.30 -1.69
N THR A 85 16.26 4.68 -2.14
CA THR A 85 15.76 3.40 -1.62
C THR A 85 16.71 2.23 -1.85
N GLY A 86 17.74 2.39 -2.69
CA GLY A 86 18.67 1.34 -3.06
C GLY A 86 18.11 0.36 -4.11
N ALA A 87 17.00 0.68 -4.74
CA ALA A 87 16.49 -0.05 -5.90
C ALA A 87 17.24 0.40 -7.18
N ARG A 88 17.24 -0.46 -8.19
CA ARG A 88 17.82 -0.15 -9.51
C ARG A 88 16.84 0.68 -10.34
N VAL A 89 16.61 1.93 -9.90
CA VAL A 89 15.74 2.91 -10.56
C VAL A 89 16.51 4.20 -10.74
N TRP A 90 16.44 4.77 -11.93
CA TRP A 90 17.09 6.04 -12.28
C TRP A 90 16.13 6.92 -13.06
N PHE A 91 15.84 8.08 -12.54
CA PHE A 91 15.20 9.15 -13.28
C PHE A 91 16.24 9.91 -14.10
N VAL A 92 16.02 10.02 -15.41
CA VAL A 92 16.94 10.69 -16.35
C VAL A 92 16.21 11.75 -17.16
N PRO A 93 16.79 12.92 -17.43
CA PRO A 93 16.16 13.89 -18.31
C PRO A 93 15.86 13.27 -19.69
N ARG A 94 14.65 13.50 -20.20
CA ARG A 94 14.25 13.06 -21.53
C ARG A 94 15.07 13.73 -22.62
N SER A 95 15.50 12.97 -23.60
CA SER A 95 16.07 13.50 -24.87
C SER A 95 15.10 13.30 -26.03
N ASN A 96 14.86 12.04 -26.44
CA ASN A 96 14.00 11.69 -27.57
C ASN A 96 13.15 10.44 -27.33
N GLN A 97 13.09 9.93 -26.09
CA GLN A 97 12.31 8.76 -25.75
C GLN A 97 10.82 9.03 -26.00
N VAL A 98 10.11 8.04 -26.57
CA VAL A 98 8.66 8.06 -26.75
C VAL A 98 7.96 7.83 -25.42
N GLU A 99 8.48 6.88 -24.66
CA GLU A 99 7.99 6.53 -23.31
C GLU A 99 8.76 7.34 -22.28
N TYR A 100 8.05 8.20 -21.57
CA TYR A 100 8.62 9.06 -20.54
C TYR A 100 7.51 9.55 -19.59
N VAL A 101 7.93 10.11 -18.48
CA VAL A 101 7.04 10.76 -17.51
C VAL A 101 7.01 12.27 -17.81
N HIS A 102 5.80 12.80 -17.95
CA HIS A 102 5.60 14.21 -18.24
C HIS A 102 4.80 14.88 -17.13
N PHE A 103 5.41 15.78 -16.39
CA PHE A 103 4.69 16.63 -15.46
C PHE A 103 4.05 17.79 -16.24
N THR A 104 2.72 17.76 -16.32
CA THR A 104 2.00 18.63 -17.25
C THR A 104 1.97 20.11 -16.86
N GLY A 105 2.26 20.42 -15.58
CA GLY A 105 2.12 21.77 -15.03
C GLY A 105 0.67 22.22 -14.82
N LYS A 106 -0.33 21.40 -15.20
CA LYS A 106 -1.75 21.67 -14.95
C LYS A 106 -2.06 21.51 -13.48
N THR A 107 -2.62 22.55 -12.85
CA THR A 107 -2.89 22.58 -11.41
C THR A 107 -4.36 22.42 -11.05
N ASP A 108 -5.23 22.28 -12.03
CA ASP A 108 -6.69 22.14 -11.95
C ASP A 108 -7.19 20.72 -12.38
N ALA A 109 -6.29 19.85 -12.84
CA ALA A 109 -6.61 18.53 -13.35
C ALA A 109 -6.63 17.41 -12.28
N GLY A 110 -6.62 17.76 -11.00
CA GLY A 110 -6.50 16.80 -9.88
C GLY A 110 -5.03 16.40 -9.62
N ASN A 111 -4.87 15.44 -8.69
CA ASN A 111 -3.59 14.76 -8.47
C ASN A 111 -3.77 13.37 -9.04
N ASN A 112 -3.06 13.04 -10.09
CA ASN A 112 -3.19 11.75 -10.76
C ASN A 112 -2.07 11.51 -11.77
N THR A 113 -1.93 10.24 -12.14
CA THR A 113 -1.15 9.80 -13.31
C THR A 113 -2.10 9.28 -14.40
N SER A 114 -1.68 9.35 -15.66
CA SER A 114 -2.44 8.77 -16.78
C SER A 114 -2.34 7.25 -16.85
N GLY A 115 -1.57 6.62 -15.97
CA GLY A 115 -1.43 5.17 -15.83
C GLY A 115 -0.28 4.78 -14.92
N ASP A 116 -0.31 3.52 -14.48
CA ASP A 116 0.66 2.95 -13.55
C ASP A 116 1.78 2.22 -14.29
N GLY A 117 3.02 2.50 -13.92
CA GLY A 117 4.20 1.87 -14.51
C GLY A 117 4.53 2.36 -15.93
N PHE A 118 5.24 1.51 -16.67
CA PHE A 118 5.66 1.76 -18.04
C PHE A 118 4.51 1.54 -19.03
N LEU A 119 4.23 2.55 -19.83
CA LEU A 119 3.22 2.50 -20.91
C LEU A 119 3.92 2.48 -22.26
N LYS A 120 3.91 1.31 -22.92
CA LYS A 120 4.57 1.14 -24.24
C LYS A 120 3.94 2.04 -25.30
N GLY A 121 4.78 2.78 -26.02
CA GLY A 121 4.39 3.62 -27.15
C GLY A 121 3.76 4.96 -26.76
N THR A 122 3.74 5.31 -25.47
CA THR A 122 3.18 6.58 -25.01
C THR A 122 3.90 7.08 -23.73
N ARG A 123 3.59 8.29 -23.33
CA ARG A 123 4.08 8.88 -22.08
C ARG A 123 3.09 8.67 -20.95
N VAL A 124 3.57 8.81 -19.72
CA VAL A 124 2.76 8.92 -18.51
C VAL A 124 2.66 10.38 -18.11
N ASP A 125 1.46 10.96 -18.17
CA ASP A 125 1.22 12.31 -17.70
C ASP A 125 0.99 12.31 -16.18
N VAL A 126 1.60 13.28 -15.48
CA VAL A 126 1.45 13.50 -14.03
C VAL A 126 0.87 14.90 -13.81
N ASN A 127 -0.24 14.97 -13.08
CA ASN A 127 -0.90 16.20 -12.66
C ASN A 127 -0.81 16.36 -11.15
N ILE A 128 -0.52 17.58 -10.69
CA ILE A 128 -0.47 17.92 -9.26
C ILE A 128 -1.12 19.28 -9.07
N THR A 129 -2.11 19.37 -8.17
CA THR A 129 -2.83 20.60 -7.91
C THR A 129 -1.98 21.66 -7.23
N ALA A 130 -2.36 22.92 -7.40
CA ALA A 130 -1.67 24.07 -6.80
C ALA A 130 -1.59 23.97 -5.26
N PHE A 131 -2.59 23.36 -4.61
CA PHE A 131 -2.57 23.13 -3.17
C PHE A 131 -1.41 22.21 -2.78
N TRP A 132 -1.26 21.07 -3.46
CA TRP A 132 -0.26 20.05 -3.13
C TRP A 132 1.16 20.49 -3.46
N TRP A 133 1.35 21.28 -4.50
CA TRP A 133 2.67 21.88 -4.76
C TRP A 133 3.19 22.70 -3.58
N ARG A 134 2.29 23.34 -2.81
CA ARG A 134 2.67 24.11 -1.62
C ARG A 134 2.97 23.24 -0.39
N GLN A 135 2.57 21.96 -0.41
CA GLN A 135 2.81 21.01 0.68
C GLN A 135 4.16 20.27 0.55
N GLY A 136 4.97 20.58 -0.46
CA GLY A 136 6.30 20.00 -0.65
C GLY A 136 6.32 18.74 -1.51
N GLU A 137 7.21 17.80 -1.17
CA GLU A 137 7.58 16.68 -2.02
C GLU A 137 6.64 15.49 -1.94
N TRP A 138 5.73 15.47 -0.96
CA TRP A 138 4.94 14.28 -0.68
C TRP A 138 4.09 13.86 -1.89
N MET A 139 3.29 14.76 -2.46
CA MET A 139 2.43 14.43 -3.59
C MET A 139 3.23 14.08 -4.86
N PRO A 140 4.29 14.82 -5.25
CA PRO A 140 5.17 14.37 -6.33
C PRO A 140 5.75 12.97 -6.08
N ALA A 141 6.15 12.64 -4.86
CA ALA A 141 6.67 11.30 -4.54
C ALA A 141 5.59 10.22 -4.59
N HIS A 142 4.34 10.53 -4.17
CA HIS A 142 3.19 9.65 -4.29
C HIS A 142 2.90 9.33 -5.78
N GLU A 143 2.74 10.36 -6.61
CA GLU A 143 2.47 10.17 -8.04
C GLU A 143 3.62 9.42 -8.74
N LEU A 144 4.86 9.65 -8.34
CA LEU A 144 6.00 8.84 -8.81
C LEU A 144 5.91 7.38 -8.37
N GLY A 145 5.24 7.06 -7.26
CA GLY A 145 4.93 5.70 -6.86
C GLY A 145 4.03 5.00 -7.90
N HIS A 146 3.00 5.66 -8.39
CA HIS A 146 2.18 5.17 -9.50
C HIS A 146 3.00 5.01 -10.79
N VAL A 147 3.82 5.99 -11.12
CA VAL A 147 4.77 5.90 -12.25
C VAL A 147 5.66 4.66 -12.14
N LEU A 148 6.07 4.27 -10.94
CA LEU A 148 6.89 3.09 -10.67
C LEU A 148 6.08 1.78 -10.62
N GLY A 149 4.75 1.85 -10.76
CA GLY A 149 3.85 0.71 -10.88
C GLY A 149 3.14 0.31 -9.58
N PHE A 150 3.05 1.19 -8.60
CA PHE A 150 2.35 0.91 -7.34
C PHE A 150 0.91 1.42 -7.37
N HIS A 151 -0.03 0.55 -7.05
CA HIS A 151 -1.41 0.92 -6.70
C HIS A 151 -1.48 1.44 -5.26
N HIS A 152 -2.61 2.06 -4.90
CA HIS A 152 -2.83 2.48 -3.53
C HIS A 152 -2.88 1.31 -2.56
N GLU A 153 -2.25 1.43 -1.40
CA GLU A 153 -2.13 0.35 -0.42
C GLU A 153 -3.49 -0.10 0.12
N HIS A 154 -4.44 0.83 0.34
CA HIS A 154 -5.81 0.52 0.77
C HIS A 154 -6.66 -0.18 -0.30
N GLN A 155 -6.19 -0.27 -1.54
CA GLN A 155 -6.83 -1.02 -2.61
C GLN A 155 -6.31 -2.47 -2.73
N ARG A 156 -5.49 -2.93 -1.80
CA ARG A 156 -5.00 -4.32 -1.81
C ARG A 156 -6.15 -5.31 -1.67
N TRP A 157 -6.01 -6.46 -2.33
CA TRP A 157 -6.97 -7.57 -2.28
C TRP A 157 -7.22 -8.12 -0.88
N ASP A 158 -6.28 -7.93 0.04
CA ASP A 158 -6.33 -8.42 1.43
C ASP A 158 -6.57 -7.30 2.46
N ARG A 159 -6.89 -6.08 2.01
CA ARG A 159 -7.00 -4.88 2.86
C ARG A 159 -8.01 -5.02 3.99
N ASP A 160 -9.11 -5.75 3.77
CA ASP A 160 -10.20 -5.90 4.76
C ASP A 160 -9.77 -6.72 6.01
N GLN A 161 -8.56 -7.32 5.97
CA GLN A 161 -7.92 -7.89 7.16
C GLN A 161 -7.21 -6.82 8.01
N PHE A 162 -7.00 -5.62 7.48
CA PHE A 162 -6.18 -4.56 8.07
C PHE A 162 -6.93 -3.27 8.31
N VAL A 163 -7.87 -2.92 7.43
CA VAL A 163 -8.66 -1.69 7.51
C VAL A 163 -10.14 -1.97 7.25
N THR A 164 -10.99 -1.17 7.87
CA THR A 164 -12.42 -1.09 7.54
C THR A 164 -12.64 0.13 6.65
N ILE A 165 -13.39 -0.04 5.56
CA ILE A 165 -13.84 1.06 4.71
C ILE A 165 -15.30 1.37 5.04
N HIS A 166 -15.57 2.63 5.41
CA HIS A 166 -16.89 3.16 5.71
C HIS A 166 -17.45 3.83 4.46
N TYR A 167 -18.06 3.04 3.59
CA TYR A 167 -18.60 3.52 2.30
C TYR A 167 -19.64 4.62 2.48
N GLU A 168 -20.41 4.59 3.56
CA GLU A 168 -21.39 5.60 3.94
C GLU A 168 -20.77 6.99 4.20
N HIS A 169 -19.48 7.02 4.49
CA HIS A 169 -18.75 8.28 4.73
C HIS A 169 -18.02 8.81 3.48
N ILE A 170 -18.08 8.10 2.35
CA ILE A 170 -17.40 8.52 1.11
C ILE A 170 -18.26 9.58 0.40
N LYS A 171 -17.62 10.61 -0.14
CA LYS A 171 -18.27 11.57 -1.04
C LYS A 171 -18.92 10.85 -2.22
N PRO A 172 -20.19 11.14 -2.56
CA PRO A 172 -20.84 10.53 -3.70
C PRO A 172 -20.02 10.66 -5.00
N GLY A 173 -19.86 9.53 -5.70
CA GLY A 173 -19.08 9.43 -6.93
C GLY A 173 -17.58 9.17 -6.72
N ARG A 174 -17.13 9.00 -5.46
CA ARG A 174 -15.74 8.66 -5.12
C ARG A 174 -15.59 7.24 -4.56
N GLU A 175 -16.64 6.45 -4.56
CA GLU A 175 -16.67 5.08 -4.03
C GLU A 175 -15.64 4.19 -4.75
N HIS A 176 -15.48 4.39 -6.06
CA HIS A 176 -14.52 3.64 -6.88
C HIS A 176 -13.05 3.85 -6.48
N ASP A 177 -12.72 4.93 -5.77
CA ASP A 177 -11.37 5.16 -5.24
C ASP A 177 -11.00 4.11 -4.17
N TYR A 178 -12.01 3.44 -3.61
CA TYR A 178 -11.90 2.44 -2.55
C TYR A 178 -12.14 1.00 -3.02
N ASP A 179 -12.31 0.79 -4.32
CA ASP A 179 -12.38 -0.55 -4.90
C ASP A 179 -11.04 -1.28 -4.72
N TRP A 180 -11.08 -2.55 -4.41
CA TRP A 180 -9.85 -3.33 -4.28
C TRP A 180 -9.37 -3.85 -5.64
N VAL A 181 -8.06 -3.95 -5.78
CA VAL A 181 -7.38 -4.44 -6.99
C VAL A 181 -7.01 -5.91 -6.80
N PRO A 182 -7.39 -6.81 -7.73
CA PRO A 182 -7.06 -8.22 -7.65
C PRO A 182 -5.56 -8.47 -7.47
N LYS A 183 -5.19 -9.47 -6.67
CA LYS A 183 -3.80 -9.82 -6.38
C LYS A 183 -2.95 -10.02 -7.63
N THR A 184 -3.54 -10.57 -8.68
CA THR A 184 -2.88 -10.83 -9.97
C THR A 184 -2.43 -9.54 -10.67
N ASN A 185 -3.07 -8.42 -10.35
CA ASN A 185 -2.83 -7.12 -10.97
C ASN A 185 -1.86 -6.26 -10.15
N TRP A 186 -1.33 -6.76 -9.04
CA TRP A 186 -0.28 -6.10 -8.28
C TRP A 186 1.10 -6.40 -8.85
N ILE A 187 1.92 -5.36 -8.99
CA ILE A 187 3.32 -5.51 -9.44
C ILE A 187 4.14 -6.30 -8.41
N VAL A 188 3.87 -6.10 -7.12
CA VAL A 188 4.40 -6.86 -5.98
C VAL A 188 3.28 -7.19 -5.01
N SER A 189 3.08 -8.47 -4.73
CA SER A 189 2.03 -8.98 -3.84
C SER A 189 2.57 -9.79 -2.65
N SER A 190 3.88 -9.77 -2.42
CA SER A 190 4.55 -10.62 -1.40
C SER A 190 4.97 -9.86 -0.14
N THR A 191 4.60 -8.59 0.01
CA THR A 191 4.93 -7.80 1.19
C THR A 191 3.76 -7.77 2.17
N ALA A 192 4.03 -7.51 3.46
CA ALA A 192 2.99 -7.20 4.44
C ALA A 192 2.25 -5.92 4.05
N TYR A 193 1.01 -5.77 4.55
CA TYR A 193 0.26 -4.53 4.46
C TYR A 193 1.00 -3.40 5.19
N ASP A 194 0.99 -2.21 4.61
CA ASP A 194 1.76 -1.09 5.13
C ASP A 194 0.89 0.14 5.36
N TYR A 195 0.43 0.31 6.58
CA TYR A 195 -0.35 1.49 7.00
C TYR A 195 0.38 2.82 6.78
N ARG A 196 1.73 2.78 6.69
CA ARG A 196 2.60 3.95 6.52
C ARG A 196 3.11 4.11 5.10
N SER A 197 2.60 3.30 4.15
CA SER A 197 2.97 3.46 2.75
C SER A 197 2.66 4.87 2.26
N ILE A 198 3.55 5.44 1.47
CA ILE A 198 3.28 6.68 0.74
C ILE A 198 2.07 6.53 -0.20
N MET A 199 1.73 5.28 -0.57
CA MET A 199 0.60 4.93 -1.42
C MET A 199 -0.68 4.67 -0.64
N HIS A 200 -0.72 4.85 0.69
CA HIS A 200 -1.92 4.64 1.49
C HIS A 200 -2.74 5.93 1.61
N TYR A 201 -4.04 5.85 1.38
CA TYR A 201 -4.95 6.96 1.68
C TYR A 201 -5.02 7.19 3.18
N ARG A 202 -5.33 8.42 3.55
CA ARG A 202 -5.55 8.83 4.94
C ARG A 202 -6.98 8.53 5.37
N THR A 203 -7.19 8.51 6.67
CA THR A 203 -8.47 8.25 7.32
C THR A 203 -9.63 9.03 6.71
N CYS A 204 -9.43 10.31 6.42
CA CYS A 204 -10.49 11.21 5.97
C CYS A 204 -10.49 11.53 4.48
N TRP A 205 -9.68 10.83 3.67
CA TRP A 205 -9.62 11.13 2.24
C TRP A 205 -10.99 10.92 1.60
N ALA A 206 -11.46 11.94 0.86
CA ALA A 206 -12.77 11.97 0.23
C ALA A 206 -13.97 11.71 1.18
N SER A 207 -13.84 12.05 2.48
CA SER A 207 -14.96 12.02 3.43
C SER A 207 -16.07 13.02 3.02
N ASN A 208 -17.33 12.58 3.11
CA ASN A 208 -18.50 13.42 2.86
C ASN A 208 -18.81 14.37 4.02
N CYS A 209 -18.16 14.22 5.16
CA CYS A 209 -18.30 15.11 6.31
C CYS A 209 -17.04 15.95 6.59
N GLU A 210 -16.32 16.36 5.55
CA GLU A 210 -15.34 17.45 5.68
C GLU A 210 -16.08 18.79 5.98
N PRO A 211 -15.55 19.62 6.89
CA PRO A 211 -14.23 19.55 7.52
C PRO A 211 -14.20 18.85 8.89
N GLU A 212 -15.27 18.19 9.34
CA GLU A 212 -15.35 17.58 10.67
C GLU A 212 -14.44 16.35 10.79
N CYS A 213 -14.17 15.67 9.67
CA CYS A 213 -13.25 14.54 9.67
C CYS A 213 -11.81 15.00 9.90
N LYS A 214 -11.16 14.45 10.92
CA LYS A 214 -9.77 14.76 11.26
C LYS A 214 -8.89 13.55 11.04
N ASP A 215 -7.91 13.71 10.17
CA ASP A 215 -6.89 12.70 9.99
C ASP A 215 -6.05 12.52 11.25
N GLY A 216 -5.71 11.27 11.56
CA GLY A 216 -4.71 10.92 12.56
C GLY A 216 -5.23 10.62 13.96
N ASP A 217 -6.51 10.82 14.27
CA ASP A 217 -7.03 10.46 15.58
C ASP A 217 -7.79 9.12 15.63
N GLY A 218 -8.06 8.51 14.43
CA GLY A 218 -8.72 7.20 14.28
C GLY A 218 -10.02 7.06 15.05
N THR A 219 -10.57 8.18 15.55
CA THR A 219 -11.81 8.26 16.31
C THR A 219 -12.82 9.17 15.64
N SER A 220 -12.48 9.72 14.47
CA SER A 220 -13.41 10.58 13.73
C SER A 220 -14.69 9.81 13.36
N PRO A 221 -15.86 10.29 13.75
CA PRO A 221 -17.13 9.66 13.38
C PRO A 221 -17.38 9.69 11.86
N CYS A 222 -16.53 10.39 11.13
CA CYS A 222 -16.57 10.54 9.68
C CYS A 222 -15.38 9.87 8.97
N ALA A 223 -14.64 9.02 9.68
CA ALA A 223 -13.54 8.27 9.08
C ALA A 223 -14.05 7.46 7.89
N VAL A 224 -13.30 7.47 6.80
CA VAL A 224 -13.55 6.62 5.64
C VAL A 224 -12.74 5.33 5.73
N ILE A 225 -11.54 5.41 6.28
CA ILE A 225 -10.67 4.25 6.52
C ILE A 225 -10.29 4.21 7.99
N ASP A 226 -10.59 3.09 8.65
CA ASP A 226 -10.15 2.81 10.01
C ASP A 226 -9.27 1.56 10.07
N PRO A 227 -8.12 1.61 10.75
CA PRO A 227 -7.31 0.42 10.96
C PRO A 227 -7.99 -0.55 11.92
N ILE A 228 -7.94 -1.86 11.61
CA ILE A 228 -8.47 -2.92 12.45
C ILE A 228 -7.48 -3.21 13.58
N GLY A 229 -7.97 -3.21 14.83
CA GLY A 229 -7.17 -3.51 16.04
C GLY A 229 -6.68 -2.27 16.78
N THR A 230 -6.20 -2.49 18.02
CA THR A 230 -5.93 -1.40 18.98
C THR A 230 -4.44 -1.05 19.14
N THR A 231 -3.53 -1.67 18.38
CA THR A 231 -2.08 -1.65 18.65
C THR A 231 -1.29 -0.66 17.80
N PHE A 232 -1.93 0.10 16.93
CA PHE A 232 -1.25 1.08 16.10
C PHE A 232 -1.58 2.51 16.53
N ASP A 233 -0.57 3.37 16.50
CA ASP A 233 -0.80 4.80 16.28
C ASP A 233 -1.71 4.87 15.06
N ARG A 234 -2.95 5.32 15.25
CA ARG A 234 -4.02 5.30 14.25
C ARG A 234 -3.76 6.18 13.02
N ILE A 235 -2.51 6.52 12.80
CA ILE A 235 -2.05 7.33 11.67
C ILE A 235 -1.80 6.41 10.50
N ILE A 236 -2.69 6.46 9.52
CA ILE A 236 -2.53 5.83 8.22
C ILE A 236 -2.23 6.90 7.17
N GLY A 237 -1.37 6.56 6.20
CA GLY A 237 -0.94 7.50 5.16
C GLY A 237 0.02 8.58 5.68
N GLN A 238 1.30 8.46 5.44
CA GLN A 238 2.31 9.40 5.98
C GLN A 238 2.37 10.70 5.18
N TRP A 239 1.73 11.75 5.68
CA TRP A 239 1.81 13.06 5.04
C TRP A 239 2.94 13.96 5.55
N ASN A 240 3.34 13.81 6.81
CA ASN A 240 4.22 14.78 7.46
C ASN A 240 5.70 14.41 7.37
N ASP A 241 6.03 13.14 7.11
CA ASP A 241 7.42 12.68 7.16
C ASP A 241 8.09 12.65 5.79
N ASN A 242 7.39 13.07 4.71
CA ASN A 242 7.88 13.05 3.32
C ASN A 242 8.57 11.74 2.94
N GLY A 243 8.21 10.64 3.62
CA GLY A 243 8.98 9.42 3.66
C GLY A 243 8.34 8.30 2.83
N ILE A 244 9.13 7.79 1.89
CA ILE A 244 8.92 6.46 1.36
C ILE A 244 9.16 5.47 2.50
N SER A 245 8.20 4.61 2.81
CA SER A 245 8.34 3.66 3.90
C SER A 245 9.41 2.60 3.60
N ALA A 246 9.86 1.91 4.64
CA ALA A 246 10.77 0.77 4.47
C ALA A 246 10.14 -0.34 3.61
N THR A 247 8.81 -0.51 3.69
CA THR A 247 8.06 -1.48 2.88
C THR A 247 7.93 -1.01 1.43
N ASP A 248 7.67 0.27 1.17
CA ASP A 248 7.68 0.83 -0.19
C ASP A 248 9.06 0.64 -0.83
N ALA A 249 10.14 0.97 -0.11
CA ALA A 249 11.50 0.74 -0.55
C ALA A 249 11.78 -0.75 -0.83
N LYS A 250 11.26 -1.66 0.02
CA LYS A 250 11.36 -3.10 -0.21
C LYS A 250 10.59 -3.53 -1.46
N LYS A 251 9.38 -3.05 -1.66
CA LYS A 251 8.58 -3.33 -2.87
C LYS A 251 9.34 -2.91 -4.12
N LEU A 252 9.91 -1.70 -4.10
CA LEU A 252 10.67 -1.20 -5.25
C LEU A 252 11.89 -2.07 -5.57
N ARG A 253 12.64 -2.51 -4.56
CA ARG A 253 13.76 -3.45 -4.75
C ARG A 253 13.33 -4.81 -5.26
N LEU A 254 12.16 -5.31 -4.88
CA LEU A 254 11.60 -6.57 -5.40
C LEU A 254 11.25 -6.47 -6.89
N VAL A 255 10.81 -5.30 -7.36
CA VAL A 255 10.46 -5.07 -8.78
C VAL A 255 11.69 -4.83 -9.64
N TYR A 256 12.58 -3.95 -9.21
CA TYR A 256 13.68 -3.43 -10.03
C TYR A 256 15.05 -4.02 -9.67
N GLY A 257 15.12 -4.84 -8.63
CA GLY A 257 16.40 -5.30 -8.08
C GLY A 257 17.09 -4.25 -7.21
N THR A 258 18.24 -4.61 -6.65
CA THR A 258 19.05 -3.71 -5.82
C THR A 258 20.24 -3.16 -6.59
N THR A 259 20.60 -1.90 -6.34
CA THR A 259 21.92 -1.39 -6.69
C THR A 259 22.95 -2.04 -5.76
N ALA A 260 24.09 -2.48 -6.30
CA ALA A 260 25.21 -2.84 -5.42
C ALA A 260 25.61 -1.60 -4.61
N PRO A 261 25.88 -1.73 -3.29
CA PRO A 261 26.36 -0.60 -2.52
C PRO A 261 27.64 -0.06 -3.17
N PRO A 262 27.84 1.27 -3.21
CA PRO A 262 29.08 1.85 -3.72
C PRO A 262 30.27 1.24 -2.99
N GLY A 263 31.16 0.54 -3.71
CA GLY A 263 32.36 -0.07 -3.14
C GLY A 263 32.33 -1.58 -2.90
N ALA A 264 31.23 -2.30 -3.13
CA ALA A 264 31.24 -3.76 -3.17
C ALA A 264 31.82 -4.24 -4.50
N LYS A 265 33.13 -4.45 -4.54
CA LYS A 265 33.85 -5.23 -5.54
C LYS A 265 34.40 -6.48 -4.88
#